data_2bc0d4366ddf2f3ae50964ca49b0b5fe
#
_entry.id   2bc0d4366ddf2f3ae50964ca49b0b5fe
#
_cell.length_a   1.000
_cell.length_b   1.000
_cell.length_c   1.000
_cell.angle_alpha   90.00
_cell.angle_beta   90.00
_cell.angle_gamma   90.00
#
_symmetry.space_group_name_H-M   'P 1'
#
loop_
_entity.id
_entity.type
_entity.pdbx_description
1 polymer ?
#
loop_
_entity_poly.entity_id
_entity_poly.type
_entity_poly.pdbx_seq_one_letter_code
_entity_poly.pdbx_strand_id
1 'polypeptide(L)'
;ITPLMWLVFALNLMGFFFLLSWTPTLMTAAKLPPATAALAGAALQVGGTVGSLALCGWLQRNRFLAISIMFALAVPVVGSIGFAGLTAQPALLLTATFFAGFLVLGVQSGINVAGAMIYPTSLRSNGSGWQLGLGRIGSIVGPLAGAQLVGMPVQNLYMWSAVPFALGAVICFIVHRLNTARLDAHPELREAQ
;
A
#
# COMPACT_ATOMS: atom_id res chain seq x y z
N ILE A 1 5.62 5.73 -18.02
CA ILE A 1 5.89 5.10 -16.71
C ILE A 1 5.64 6.11 -15.58
N THR A 2 6.15 7.36 -15.67
CA THR A 2 6.05 8.40 -14.62
C THR A 2 4.63 8.63 -14.08
N PRO A 3 3.60 8.94 -14.90
CA PRO A 3 2.26 9.21 -14.38
C PRO A 3 1.61 7.98 -13.74
N LEU A 4 1.96 6.79 -14.22
CA LEU A 4 1.49 5.54 -13.62
C LEU A 4 2.05 5.35 -12.21
N MET A 5 3.33 5.69 -11.98
CA MET A 5 3.94 5.64 -10.65
C MET A 5 3.32 6.66 -9.69
N TRP A 6 2.98 7.86 -10.16
CA TRP A 6 2.26 8.84 -9.35
C TRP A 6 0.88 8.34 -8.93
N LEU A 7 0.16 7.71 -9.87
CA LEU A 7 -1.14 7.12 -9.59
C LEU A 7 -1.04 5.95 -8.60
N VAL A 8 -0.06 5.07 -8.76
CA VAL A 8 0.20 3.96 -7.83
C VAL A 8 0.48 4.49 -6.42
N PHE A 9 1.27 5.55 -6.32
CA PHE A 9 1.58 6.19 -5.04
C PHE A 9 0.33 6.78 -4.38
N ALA A 10 -0.52 7.46 -5.15
CA ALA A 10 -1.79 8.02 -4.66
C ALA A 10 -2.75 6.91 -4.20
N LEU A 11 -2.87 5.81 -4.96
CA LEU A 11 -3.68 4.65 -4.58
C LEU A 11 -3.18 3.99 -3.29
N ASN A 12 -1.86 3.86 -3.14
CA ASN A 12 -1.29 3.29 -1.92
C ASN A 12 -1.57 4.17 -0.69
N LEU A 13 -1.38 5.49 -0.82
CA LEU A 13 -1.70 6.42 0.27
C LEU A 13 -3.20 6.45 0.58
N MET A 14 -4.06 6.35 -0.43
CA MET A 14 -5.51 6.26 -0.25
C MET A 14 -5.87 5.06 0.64
N GLY A 15 -5.37 3.87 0.31
CA GLY A 15 -5.62 2.66 1.10
C GLY A 15 -4.97 2.71 2.49
N PHE A 16 -3.73 3.20 2.60
CA PHE A 16 -3.04 3.33 3.88
C PHE A 16 -3.76 4.27 4.85
N PHE A 17 -4.11 5.47 4.42
CA PHE A 17 -4.80 6.44 5.27
C PHE A 17 -6.24 6.02 5.59
N PHE A 18 -6.89 5.28 4.68
CA PHE A 18 -8.14 4.60 5.00
C PHE A 18 -7.95 3.65 6.19
N LEU A 19 -7.00 2.71 6.11
CA LEU A 19 -6.73 1.76 7.20
C LEU A 19 -6.38 2.47 8.51
N LEU A 20 -5.53 3.49 8.44
CA LEU A 20 -5.09 4.22 9.62
C LEU A 20 -6.26 4.92 10.33
N SER A 21 -7.18 5.51 9.57
CA SER A 21 -8.30 6.28 10.13
C SER A 21 -9.46 5.40 10.59
N TRP A 22 -9.75 4.34 9.86
CA TRP A 22 -10.98 3.55 10.09
C TRP A 22 -10.76 2.30 10.93
N THR A 23 -9.54 1.74 11.00
CA THR A 23 -9.27 0.56 11.83
C THR A 23 -9.63 0.77 13.30
N PRO A 24 -9.23 1.86 13.98
CA PRO A 24 -9.64 2.10 15.38
C PRO A 24 -11.15 2.24 15.54
N THR A 25 -11.80 2.97 14.65
CA THR A 25 -13.27 3.20 14.67
C THR A 25 -14.03 1.90 14.52
N LEU A 26 -13.60 1.03 13.61
CA LEU A 26 -14.24 -0.26 13.37
C LEU A 26 -14.04 -1.25 14.53
N MET A 27 -12.90 -1.18 15.21
CA MET A 27 -12.66 -1.97 16.42
C MET A 27 -13.57 -1.57 17.59
N THR A 28 -13.79 -0.26 17.77
CA THR A 28 -14.74 0.23 18.77
C THR A 28 -16.18 -0.14 18.41
N ALA A 29 -16.55 -0.10 17.13
CA ALA A 29 -17.86 -0.56 16.65
C ALA A 29 -18.06 -2.06 16.86
N ALA A 30 -17.01 -2.88 16.77
CA ALA A 30 -16.99 -4.30 17.10
C ALA A 30 -16.98 -4.59 18.62
N LYS A 31 -17.16 -3.56 19.46
CA LYS A 31 -17.15 -3.62 20.93
C LYS A 31 -15.87 -4.21 21.54
N LEU A 32 -14.75 -4.10 20.81
CA LEU A 32 -13.44 -4.49 21.33
C LEU A 32 -12.89 -3.40 22.29
N PRO A 33 -12.09 -3.79 23.28
CA PRO A 33 -11.50 -2.83 24.23
C PRO A 33 -10.68 -1.75 23.49
N PRO A 34 -10.70 -0.49 23.95
CA PRO A 34 -9.88 0.59 23.36
C PRO A 34 -8.39 0.27 23.29
N ALA A 35 -7.88 -0.52 24.24
CA ALA A 35 -6.51 -1.02 24.23
C ALA A 35 -6.20 -1.87 22.99
N THR A 36 -7.15 -2.71 22.54
CA THR A 36 -6.99 -3.52 21.33
C THR A 36 -6.92 -2.64 20.08
N ALA A 37 -7.71 -1.57 20.02
CA ALA A 37 -7.65 -0.60 18.92
C ALA A 37 -6.28 0.10 18.83
N ALA A 38 -5.74 0.51 19.97
CA ALA A 38 -4.40 1.10 20.04
C ALA A 38 -3.31 0.11 19.62
N LEU A 39 -3.40 -1.16 20.10
CA LEU A 39 -2.47 -2.22 19.73
C LEU A 39 -2.51 -2.53 18.23
N ALA A 40 -3.68 -2.46 17.61
CA ALA A 40 -3.79 -2.67 16.16
C ALA A 40 -3.13 -1.55 15.35
N GLY A 41 -3.26 -0.29 15.77
CA GLY A 41 -2.51 0.81 15.19
C GLY A 41 -1.00 0.61 15.33
N ALA A 42 -0.53 0.17 16.50
CA ALA A 42 0.87 -0.17 16.73
C ALA A 42 1.32 -1.37 15.86
N ALA A 43 0.51 -2.43 15.77
CA ALA A 43 0.78 -3.60 14.95
C ALA A 43 0.91 -3.23 13.45
N LEU A 44 0.05 -2.33 12.95
CA LEU A 44 0.14 -1.80 11.59
C LEU A 44 1.50 -1.12 11.34
N GLN A 45 1.97 -0.29 12.27
CA GLN A 45 3.22 0.46 12.15
C GLN A 45 4.46 -0.44 12.29
N VAL A 46 4.44 -1.36 13.24
CA VAL A 46 5.52 -2.34 13.44
C VAL A 46 5.62 -3.25 12.22
N GLY A 47 4.48 -3.79 11.75
CA GLY A 47 4.41 -4.56 10.53
C GLY A 47 5.00 -3.80 9.34
N GLY A 48 4.64 -2.51 9.21
CA GLY A 48 5.15 -1.64 8.15
C GLY A 48 6.66 -1.43 8.20
N THR A 49 7.22 -1.25 9.37
CA THR A 49 8.68 -1.13 9.56
C THR A 49 9.39 -2.41 9.12
N VAL A 50 8.90 -3.57 9.58
CA VAL A 50 9.46 -4.86 9.20
C VAL A 50 9.29 -5.12 7.70
N GLY A 51 8.14 -4.79 7.12
CA GLY A 51 7.87 -4.92 5.69
C GLY A 51 8.79 -4.05 4.83
N SER A 52 9.05 -2.82 5.26
CA SER A 52 9.98 -1.91 4.56
C SER A 52 11.40 -2.45 4.55
N LEU A 53 11.87 -3.01 5.67
CA LEU A 53 13.19 -3.63 5.76
C LEU A 53 13.30 -4.91 4.92
N ALA A 54 12.29 -5.78 4.97
CA ALA A 54 12.25 -7.02 4.20
C ALA A 54 12.24 -6.75 2.69
N LEU A 55 11.50 -5.74 2.25
CA LEU A 55 11.43 -5.37 0.84
C LEU A 55 12.74 -4.80 0.30
N CYS A 56 13.54 -4.16 1.14
CA CYS A 56 14.80 -3.53 0.73
C CYS A 56 15.75 -4.51 0.02
N GLY A 57 15.84 -5.75 0.50
CA GLY A 57 16.63 -6.82 -0.14
C GLY A 57 16.03 -7.32 -1.46
N TRP A 58 14.72 -7.33 -1.59
CA TRP A 58 14.02 -7.85 -2.78
C TRP A 58 13.93 -6.85 -3.92
N LEU A 59 13.88 -5.55 -3.61
CA LEU A 59 13.87 -4.44 -4.58
C LEU A 59 15.08 -4.42 -5.52
N GLN A 60 16.21 -4.96 -5.10
CA GLN A 60 17.44 -4.97 -5.90
C GLN A 60 17.32 -5.85 -7.16
N ARG A 61 16.48 -6.88 -7.13
CA ARG A 61 16.39 -7.86 -8.22
C ARG A 61 15.33 -7.52 -9.29
N ASN A 62 14.08 -7.23 -8.86
CA ASN A 62 12.95 -6.91 -9.74
C ASN A 62 11.97 -5.98 -9.03
N ARG A 63 12.33 -4.69 -8.88
CA ARG A 63 11.60 -3.72 -8.06
C ARG A 63 10.09 -3.61 -8.35
N PHE A 64 9.71 -3.48 -9.62
CA PHE A 64 8.30 -3.32 -9.98
C PHE A 64 7.49 -4.61 -9.80
N LEU A 65 8.10 -5.77 -10.05
CA LEU A 65 7.45 -7.06 -9.81
C LEU A 65 7.26 -7.30 -8.31
N ALA A 66 8.26 -7.01 -7.49
CA ALA A 66 8.16 -7.13 -6.04
C ALA A 66 7.04 -6.26 -5.47
N ILE A 67 6.95 -5.00 -5.90
CA ILE A 67 5.87 -4.07 -5.50
C ILE A 67 4.51 -4.61 -5.96
N SER A 68 4.39 -5.10 -7.20
CA SER A 68 3.14 -5.67 -7.72
C SER A 68 2.67 -6.88 -6.91
N ILE A 69 3.58 -7.80 -6.57
CA ILE A 69 3.26 -8.98 -5.75
C ILE A 69 2.80 -8.57 -4.36
N MET A 70 3.49 -7.63 -3.72
CA MET A 70 3.08 -7.15 -2.40
C MET A 70 1.72 -6.46 -2.43
N PHE A 71 1.41 -5.67 -3.46
CA PHE A 71 0.07 -5.12 -3.65
C PHE A 71 -0.98 -6.22 -3.83
N ALA A 72 -0.69 -7.24 -4.65
CA ALA A 72 -1.60 -8.35 -4.85
C ALA A 72 -1.87 -9.13 -3.55
N LEU A 73 -0.84 -9.33 -2.73
CA LEU A 73 -0.99 -9.95 -1.41
C LEU A 73 -1.71 -9.04 -0.40
N ALA A 74 -1.60 -7.72 -0.54
CA ALA A 74 -2.32 -6.78 0.33
C ALA A 74 -3.85 -6.89 0.17
N VAL A 75 -4.35 -7.21 -1.02
CA VAL A 75 -5.79 -7.33 -1.31
C VAL A 75 -6.47 -8.34 -0.37
N PRO A 76 -6.09 -9.63 -0.34
CA PRO A 76 -6.73 -10.60 0.55
C PRO A 76 -6.45 -10.31 2.03
N VAL A 77 -5.27 -9.80 2.38
CA VAL A 77 -4.93 -9.49 3.77
C VAL A 77 -5.78 -8.34 4.29
N VAL A 78 -5.93 -7.26 3.55
CA VAL A 78 -6.80 -6.13 3.93
C VAL A 78 -8.25 -6.57 3.99
N GLY A 79 -8.72 -7.36 3.02
CA GLY A 79 -10.07 -7.96 3.05
C GLY A 79 -10.30 -8.82 4.29
N SER A 80 -9.30 -9.60 4.72
CA SER A 80 -9.40 -10.46 5.90
C SER A 80 -9.60 -9.70 7.22
N ILE A 81 -9.17 -8.44 7.32
CA ILE A 81 -9.41 -7.61 8.51
C ILE A 81 -10.92 -7.44 8.76
N GLY A 82 -11.71 -7.26 7.69
CA GLY A 82 -13.16 -7.16 7.78
C GLY A 82 -13.80 -8.43 8.37
N PHE A 83 -13.33 -9.60 7.96
CA PHE A 83 -13.80 -10.87 8.50
C PHE A 83 -13.28 -11.12 9.92
N ALA A 84 -12.04 -10.78 10.23
CA ALA A 84 -11.47 -10.89 11.57
C ALA A 84 -12.21 -10.01 12.59
N GLY A 85 -12.71 -8.85 12.18
CA GLY A 85 -13.55 -7.98 13.00
C GLY A 85 -14.87 -8.64 13.41
N LEU A 86 -15.44 -9.50 12.56
CA LEU A 86 -16.69 -10.24 12.87
C LEU A 86 -16.49 -11.35 13.89
N THR A 87 -15.32 -11.99 13.91
CA THR A 87 -15.02 -13.08 14.86
C THR A 87 -14.72 -12.57 16.26
N ALA A 88 -14.55 -11.26 16.43
CA ALA A 88 -14.18 -10.59 17.69
C ALA A 88 -12.95 -11.23 18.39
N GLN A 89 -12.06 -11.88 17.61
CA GLN A 89 -10.83 -12.47 18.13
C GLN A 89 -9.67 -11.48 18.03
N PRO A 90 -9.17 -10.94 19.15
CA PRO A 90 -8.13 -9.91 19.13
C PRO A 90 -6.83 -10.38 18.46
N ALA A 91 -6.43 -11.63 18.67
CA ALA A 91 -5.21 -12.20 18.09
C ALA A 91 -5.25 -12.23 16.56
N LEU A 92 -6.37 -12.70 15.97
CA LEU A 92 -6.53 -12.76 14.52
C LEU A 92 -6.53 -11.35 13.91
N LEU A 93 -7.19 -10.41 14.57
CA LEU A 93 -7.28 -9.04 14.14
C LEU A 93 -5.90 -8.34 14.15
N LEU A 94 -5.13 -8.50 15.24
CA LEU A 94 -3.78 -7.95 15.38
C LEU A 94 -2.82 -8.55 14.34
N THR A 95 -2.93 -9.85 14.09
CA THR A 95 -2.12 -10.53 13.07
C THR A 95 -2.44 -10.02 11.66
N ALA A 96 -3.73 -9.94 11.31
CA ALA A 96 -4.15 -9.41 10.01
C ALA A 96 -3.71 -7.96 9.83
N THR A 97 -3.84 -7.13 10.86
CA THR A 97 -3.41 -5.73 10.84
C THR A 97 -1.89 -5.58 10.72
N PHE A 98 -1.12 -6.44 11.38
CA PHE A 98 0.34 -6.49 11.25
C PHE A 98 0.75 -6.80 9.80
N PHE A 99 0.18 -7.85 9.19
CA PHE A 99 0.48 -8.19 7.80
C PHE A 99 -0.04 -7.16 6.79
N ALA A 100 -1.16 -6.50 7.06
CA ALA A 100 -1.60 -5.36 6.26
C ALA A 100 -0.57 -4.22 6.30
N GLY A 101 -0.08 -3.88 7.49
CA GLY A 101 1.00 -2.91 7.66
C GLY A 101 2.27 -3.33 6.92
N PHE A 102 2.70 -4.58 7.09
CA PHE A 102 3.87 -5.15 6.42
C PHE A 102 3.81 -4.97 4.91
N LEU A 103 2.67 -5.28 4.30
CA LEU A 103 2.50 -5.18 2.85
C LEU A 103 2.35 -3.73 2.39
N VAL A 104 1.45 -2.97 3.01
CA VAL A 104 1.07 -1.61 2.55
C VAL A 104 2.19 -0.60 2.76
N LEU A 105 2.83 -0.57 3.94
CA LEU A 105 3.96 0.32 4.21
C LEU A 105 5.26 -0.18 3.57
N GLY A 106 5.43 -1.50 3.43
CA GLY A 106 6.50 -2.07 2.64
C GLY A 106 6.44 -1.60 1.19
N VAL A 107 5.26 -1.71 0.56
CA VAL A 107 5.00 -1.17 -0.78
C VAL A 107 5.28 0.34 -0.84
N GLN A 108 4.87 1.11 0.16
CA GLN A 108 5.13 2.55 0.24
C GLN A 108 6.62 2.88 0.10
N SER A 109 7.45 2.17 0.85
CA SER A 109 8.91 2.31 0.79
C SER A 109 9.45 1.90 -0.58
N GLY A 110 8.93 0.81 -1.14
CA GLY A 110 9.30 0.34 -2.47
C GLY A 110 8.98 1.34 -3.58
N ILE A 111 7.80 1.95 -3.55
CA ILE A 111 7.40 2.96 -4.54
C ILE A 111 8.26 4.22 -4.42
N ASN A 112 8.62 4.64 -3.21
CA ASN A 112 9.51 5.78 -3.00
C ASN A 112 10.88 5.55 -3.64
N VAL A 113 11.47 4.38 -3.41
CA VAL A 113 12.76 4.00 -4.01
C VAL A 113 12.64 3.86 -5.52
N ALA A 114 11.66 3.11 -6.01
CA ALA A 114 11.44 2.90 -7.44
C ALA A 114 11.16 4.22 -8.17
N GLY A 115 10.35 5.10 -7.57
CA GLY A 115 10.05 6.43 -8.10
C GLY A 115 11.31 7.29 -8.23
N ALA A 116 12.15 7.33 -7.20
CA ALA A 116 13.39 8.09 -7.24
C ALA A 116 14.39 7.58 -8.31
N MET A 117 14.37 6.27 -8.61
CA MET A 117 15.28 5.66 -9.58
C MET A 117 14.82 5.80 -11.04
N ILE A 118 13.57 6.14 -11.30
CA ILE A 118 13.06 6.38 -12.66
C ILE A 118 13.63 7.70 -13.25
N TYR A 119 13.92 8.66 -12.38
CA TYR A 119 14.36 9.98 -12.80
C TYR A 119 15.87 10.10 -12.89
N PRO A 120 16.40 10.78 -13.92
CA PRO A 120 17.79 11.19 -13.94
C PRO A 120 18.08 12.10 -12.74
N THR A 121 19.35 12.13 -12.29
CA THR A 121 19.76 12.84 -11.07
C THR A 121 19.33 14.30 -11.03
N SER A 122 19.34 14.99 -12.19
CA SER A 122 18.94 16.39 -12.34
C SER A 122 17.43 16.65 -12.13
N LEU A 123 16.57 15.65 -12.38
CA LEU A 123 15.11 15.77 -12.27
C LEU A 123 14.51 15.00 -11.09
N ARG A 124 15.35 14.27 -10.36
CA ARG A 124 14.91 13.36 -9.27
C ARG A 124 14.13 14.08 -8.18
N SER A 125 14.60 15.24 -7.75
CA SER A 125 13.94 16.04 -6.72
C SER A 125 12.54 16.49 -7.17
N ASN A 126 12.43 17.03 -8.40
CA ASN A 126 11.16 17.46 -8.96
C ASN A 126 10.18 16.30 -9.15
N GLY A 127 10.65 15.19 -9.74
CA GLY A 127 9.80 14.02 -9.98
C GLY A 127 9.28 13.38 -8.69
N SER A 128 10.14 13.26 -7.68
CA SER A 128 9.74 12.77 -6.35
C SER A 128 8.81 13.76 -5.64
N GLY A 129 9.04 15.07 -5.79
CA GLY A 129 8.17 16.11 -5.25
C GLY A 129 6.75 16.02 -5.81
N TRP A 130 6.60 15.88 -7.13
CA TRP A 130 5.30 15.67 -7.77
C TRP A 130 4.63 14.36 -7.33
N GLN A 131 5.38 13.27 -7.20
CA GLN A 131 4.88 12.00 -6.69
C GLN A 131 4.30 12.16 -5.28
N LEU A 132 5.02 12.80 -4.38
CA LEU A 132 4.57 13.06 -3.01
C LEU A 132 3.37 14.01 -2.97
N GLY A 133 3.38 15.08 -3.79
CA GLY A 133 2.28 16.05 -3.88
C GLY A 133 0.98 15.41 -4.34
N LEU A 134 1.01 14.69 -5.46
CA LEU A 134 -0.16 13.97 -5.98
C LEU A 134 -0.61 12.86 -5.03
N GLY A 135 0.32 12.21 -4.34
CA GLY A 135 -0.01 11.21 -3.33
C GLY A 135 -0.85 11.76 -2.19
N ARG A 136 -0.69 13.05 -1.83
CA ARG A 136 -1.52 13.70 -0.80
C ARG A 136 -3.00 13.73 -1.15
N ILE A 137 -3.35 13.76 -2.44
CA ILE A 137 -4.75 13.64 -2.88
C ILE A 137 -5.30 12.28 -2.42
N GLY A 138 -4.55 11.20 -2.61
CA GLY A 138 -4.94 9.87 -2.12
C GLY A 138 -5.15 9.84 -0.60
N SER A 139 -4.27 10.49 0.17
CA SER A 139 -4.37 10.54 1.63
C SER A 139 -5.62 11.26 2.15
N ILE A 140 -6.16 12.20 1.37
CA ILE A 140 -7.41 12.92 1.68
C ILE A 140 -8.62 12.09 1.24
N VAL A 141 -8.57 11.55 0.02
CA VAL A 141 -9.69 10.79 -0.55
C VAL A 141 -9.95 9.50 0.23
N GLY A 142 -8.91 8.83 0.75
CA GLY A 142 -9.04 7.59 1.51
C GLY A 142 -10.00 7.68 2.69
N PRO A 143 -9.73 8.53 3.70
CA PRO A 143 -10.63 8.73 4.83
C PRO A 143 -12.03 9.23 4.43
N LEU A 144 -12.12 10.15 3.44
CA LEU A 144 -13.40 10.67 2.95
C LEU A 144 -14.26 9.59 2.28
N ALA A 145 -13.66 8.71 1.48
CA ALA A 145 -14.36 7.58 0.89
C ALA A 145 -14.91 6.64 1.98
N GLY A 146 -14.13 6.40 3.03
CA GLY A 146 -14.59 5.64 4.19
C GLY A 146 -15.79 6.27 4.90
N ALA A 147 -15.81 7.61 5.02
CA ALA A 147 -16.92 8.32 5.65
C ALA A 147 -18.26 8.15 4.89
N GLN A 148 -18.20 8.05 3.56
CA GLN A 148 -19.41 7.80 2.74
C GLN A 148 -19.90 6.35 2.83
N LEU A 149 -19.01 5.43 3.20
CA LEU A 149 -19.30 4.01 3.36
C LEU A 149 -19.76 3.67 4.80
N VAL A 150 -19.81 4.67 5.69
CA VAL A 150 -20.37 4.51 7.06
C VAL A 150 -21.84 4.10 6.99
N GLY A 151 -22.17 2.97 7.63
CA GLY A 151 -23.50 2.37 7.55
C GLY A 151 -23.52 1.05 6.75
N MET A 152 -22.48 0.77 5.98
CA MET A 152 -22.30 -0.55 5.37
C MET A 152 -21.76 -1.57 6.41
N PRO A 153 -22.03 -2.88 6.20
CA PRO A 153 -21.36 -3.91 6.98
C PRO A 153 -19.83 -3.78 6.94
N VAL A 154 -19.18 -3.96 8.08
CA VAL A 154 -17.70 -3.80 8.23
C VAL A 154 -16.91 -4.56 7.18
N GLN A 155 -17.35 -5.78 6.84
CA GLN A 155 -16.72 -6.60 5.79
C GLN A 155 -16.72 -5.88 4.43
N ASN A 156 -17.83 -5.26 4.04
CA ASN A 156 -17.92 -4.55 2.76
C ASN A 156 -16.99 -3.33 2.73
N LEU A 157 -16.87 -2.63 3.86
CA LEU A 157 -15.98 -1.49 4.00
C LEU A 157 -14.52 -1.88 3.72
N TYR A 158 -14.03 -3.00 4.28
CA TYR A 158 -12.67 -3.48 4.02
C TYR A 158 -12.51 -4.07 2.62
N MET A 159 -13.53 -4.69 2.06
CA MET A 159 -13.49 -5.13 0.65
C MET A 159 -13.35 -3.94 -0.30
N TRP A 160 -14.08 -2.85 -0.08
CA TRP A 160 -13.91 -1.62 -0.86
C TRP A 160 -12.53 -0.98 -0.66
N SER A 161 -11.99 -1.01 0.55
CA SER A 161 -10.65 -0.51 0.84
C SER A 161 -9.53 -1.32 0.17
N ALA A 162 -9.79 -2.56 -0.24
CA ALA A 162 -8.85 -3.38 -0.99
C ALA A 162 -8.75 -2.99 -2.49
N VAL A 163 -9.75 -2.28 -3.02
CA VAL A 163 -9.79 -1.88 -4.45
C VAL A 163 -8.57 -1.04 -4.86
N PRO A 164 -8.14 -0.01 -4.12
CA PRO A 164 -6.94 0.75 -4.46
C PRO A 164 -5.68 -0.13 -4.57
N PHE A 165 -5.55 -1.14 -3.72
CA PHE A 165 -4.42 -2.07 -3.74
C PHE A 165 -4.50 -3.01 -4.95
N ALA A 166 -5.69 -3.48 -5.33
CA ALA A 166 -5.88 -4.29 -6.53
C ALA A 166 -5.51 -3.49 -7.80
N LEU A 167 -5.98 -2.24 -7.91
CA LEU A 167 -5.60 -1.35 -9.00
C LEU A 167 -4.08 -1.07 -9.00
N GLY A 168 -3.49 -0.84 -7.83
CA GLY A 168 -2.04 -0.66 -7.67
C GLY A 168 -1.25 -1.87 -8.15
N ALA A 169 -1.69 -3.10 -7.85
CA ALA A 169 -1.09 -4.34 -8.32
C ALA A 169 -1.07 -4.43 -9.85
N VAL A 170 -2.22 -4.17 -10.48
CA VAL A 170 -2.37 -4.21 -11.95
C VAL A 170 -1.48 -3.16 -12.61
N ILE A 171 -1.50 -1.93 -12.12
CA ILE A 171 -0.70 -0.84 -12.69
C ILE A 171 0.80 -1.12 -12.52
N CYS A 172 1.25 -1.59 -11.35
CA CYS A 172 2.65 -1.97 -11.15
C CYS A 172 3.07 -3.14 -12.05
N PHE A 173 2.20 -4.10 -12.30
CA PHE A 173 2.47 -5.19 -13.23
C PHE A 173 2.62 -4.67 -14.67
N ILE A 174 1.75 -3.74 -15.09
CA ILE A 174 1.88 -3.06 -16.39
C ILE A 174 3.20 -2.31 -16.49
N VAL A 175 3.57 -1.54 -15.45
CA VAL A 175 4.85 -0.83 -15.39
C VAL A 175 6.03 -1.80 -15.47
N HIS A 176 5.96 -2.94 -14.78
CA HIS A 176 6.98 -3.99 -14.87
C HIS A 176 7.15 -4.48 -16.32
N ARG A 177 6.06 -4.83 -16.98
CA ARG A 177 6.08 -5.30 -18.38
C ARG A 177 6.64 -4.25 -19.35
N LEU A 178 6.20 -2.98 -19.19
CA LEU A 178 6.70 -1.88 -20.02
C LEU A 178 8.20 -1.61 -19.79
N ASN A 179 8.65 -1.69 -18.54
CA ASN A 179 10.05 -1.51 -18.21
C ASN A 179 10.92 -2.64 -18.77
N THR A 180 10.45 -3.89 -18.66
CA THR A 180 11.15 -5.06 -19.22
C THR A 180 11.27 -4.94 -20.73
N ALA A 181 10.15 -4.66 -21.43
CA ALA A 181 10.15 -4.48 -22.87
C ALA A 181 11.08 -3.34 -23.33
N ARG A 182 11.18 -2.26 -22.56
CA ARG A 182 12.11 -1.15 -22.84
C ARG A 182 13.57 -1.57 -22.70
N LEU A 183 13.90 -2.36 -21.66
CA LEU A 183 15.26 -2.86 -21.42
C LEU A 183 15.66 -3.92 -22.45
N ASP A 184 14.72 -4.68 -22.97
CA ASP A 184 14.99 -5.65 -24.05
C ASP A 184 15.23 -4.96 -25.39
N ALA A 185 14.54 -3.83 -25.64
CA ALA A 185 14.77 -3.01 -26.84
C ALA A 185 16.08 -2.18 -26.80
N HIS A 186 16.60 -1.89 -25.59
CA HIS A 186 17.78 -1.06 -25.37
C HIS A 186 18.72 -1.72 -24.34
N PRO A 187 19.53 -2.73 -24.76
CA PRO A 187 20.40 -3.47 -23.84
C PRO A 187 21.41 -2.58 -23.08
N GLU A 188 21.86 -1.48 -23.70
CA GLU A 188 22.75 -0.49 -23.10
C GLU A 188 22.20 0.16 -21.82
N LEU A 189 20.88 0.20 -21.64
CA LEU A 189 20.25 0.74 -20.43
C LEU A 189 20.33 -0.22 -19.23
N ARG A 190 20.63 -1.50 -19.45
CA ARG A 190 20.82 -2.48 -18.37
C ARG A 190 22.13 -2.26 -17.61
N GLU A 191 23.17 -1.82 -18.30
CA GLU A 191 24.50 -1.59 -17.70
C GLU A 191 24.55 -0.29 -16.88
N ALA A 192 23.57 0.62 -17.09
CA ALA A 192 23.49 1.92 -16.42
C ALA A 192 22.59 1.92 -15.15
N GLN A 193 21.97 0.78 -14.78
CA GLN A 193 21.09 0.65 -13.61
C GLN A 193 21.72 -0.11 -12.45
#